data_d543e63ecaa8394b8dedcbc07d5e2110
#
_entry.id   d543e63ecaa8394b8dedcbc07d5e2110
#
_cell.length_a   1.000
_cell.length_b   1.000
_cell.length_c   1.000
_cell.angle_alpha   90.00
_cell.angle_beta   90.00
_cell.angle_gamma   90.00
#
_symmetry.space_group_name_H-M   'P 1'
#
loop_
_entity.id
_entity.type
_entity.pdbx_description
1 polymer ?
#
loop_
_entity_poly.entity_id
_entity_poly.type
_entity_poly.pdbx_seq_one_letter_code
_entity_poly.pdbx_strand_id
1 'polypeptide(L)'
;MILLADAGSTKTEWAVLENTTMIDRWESPGLNPLTMSGSAISSTLHEALHIVRMRYAWKSIYFYGAGCRDQGQLIMKDLISQIIPSAEIHIHSDLLGACRAVEN
;
A
#
# COMPACT_ATOMS: atom_id res chain seq x y z
N MET A 1 2.40 -9.31 10.40
CA MET A 1 2.58 -9.30 8.93
C MET A 1 2.82 -7.89 8.44
N ILE A 2 3.62 -7.77 7.41
CA ILE A 2 3.90 -6.51 6.74
C ILE A 2 3.31 -6.57 5.33
N LEU A 3 2.57 -5.53 4.95
CA LEU A 3 2.06 -5.36 3.60
C LEU A 3 2.95 -4.37 2.86
N LEU A 4 3.41 -4.76 1.69
CA LEU A 4 4.28 -3.94 0.85
C LEU A 4 3.58 -3.68 -0.47
N ALA A 5 3.57 -2.44 -0.93
CA ALA A 5 2.99 -2.06 -2.22
C ALA A 5 3.92 -1.19 -3.03
N ASP A 6 4.04 -1.50 -4.31
CA ASP A 6 4.75 -0.70 -5.30
C ASP A 6 3.74 -0.28 -6.37
N ALA A 7 3.30 0.98 -6.30
CA ALA A 7 2.25 1.50 -7.17
C ALA A 7 2.84 2.21 -8.39
N GLY A 8 2.64 1.63 -9.56
CA GLY A 8 2.94 2.24 -10.83
C GLY A 8 1.72 2.90 -11.45
N SER A 9 1.89 3.48 -12.64
CA SER A 9 0.80 4.15 -13.36
C SER A 9 -0.23 3.18 -13.92
N THR A 10 0.18 1.95 -14.26
CA THR A 10 -0.69 0.96 -14.87
C THR A 10 -1.06 -0.17 -13.92
N LYS A 11 -0.19 -0.49 -12.97
CA LYS A 11 -0.43 -1.56 -12.00
C LYS A 11 0.23 -1.27 -10.68
N THR A 12 -0.32 -1.89 -9.63
CA THR A 12 0.28 -1.89 -8.29
C THR A 12 0.64 -3.33 -7.94
N GLU A 13 1.86 -3.56 -7.51
CA GLU A 13 2.31 -4.87 -7.04
C GLU A 13 2.24 -4.90 -5.52
N TRP A 14 1.57 -5.93 -5.00
CA TRP A 14 1.37 -6.15 -3.58
C TRP A 14 2.10 -7.39 -3.10
N ALA A 15 2.68 -7.32 -1.92
CA ALA A 15 3.34 -8.46 -1.29
C ALA A 15 3.06 -8.50 0.21
N VAL A 16 2.96 -9.69 0.76
CA VAL A 16 2.86 -9.91 2.20
C VAL A 16 4.15 -10.53 2.69
N LEU A 17 4.74 -9.93 3.72
CA LEU A 17 5.98 -10.40 4.32
C LEU A 17 5.72 -10.88 5.75
N GLU A 18 6.23 -12.05 6.06
CA GLU A 18 6.36 -12.55 7.42
C GLU A 18 7.85 -12.55 7.76
N ASN A 19 8.26 -11.65 8.64
CA ASN A 19 9.67 -11.31 8.84
C ASN A 19 10.25 -10.77 7.52
N THR A 20 11.21 -11.46 6.91
CA THR A 20 11.77 -11.07 5.61
C THR A 20 11.34 -12.01 4.47
N THR A 21 10.42 -12.93 4.75
CA THR A 21 9.97 -13.91 3.78
C THR A 21 8.67 -13.45 3.12
N MET A 22 8.66 -13.42 1.79
CA MET A 22 7.45 -13.13 1.03
C MET A 22 6.56 -14.37 1.01
N ILE A 23 5.36 -14.25 1.59
CA ILE A 23 4.42 -15.37 1.68
C ILE A 23 3.22 -15.26 0.75
N ASP A 24 3.01 -14.08 0.15
CA ASP A 24 1.93 -13.87 -0.80
C ASP A 24 2.26 -12.68 -1.70
N ARG A 25 1.72 -12.67 -2.92
CA ARG A 25 1.84 -11.51 -3.82
C ARG A 25 0.71 -11.52 -4.85
N TRP A 26 0.30 -10.32 -5.26
CA TRP A 26 -0.72 -10.15 -6.32
C TRP A 26 -0.59 -8.77 -6.92
N GLU A 27 -1.38 -8.50 -7.95
CA GLU A 27 -1.41 -7.21 -8.64
C GLU A 27 -2.81 -6.61 -8.62
N SER A 28 -2.85 -5.30 -8.67
CA SER A 28 -4.08 -4.52 -8.86
C SER A 28 -3.83 -3.40 -9.86
N PRO A 29 -4.86 -2.68 -10.30
CA PRO A 29 -4.66 -1.48 -11.13
C PRO A 29 -3.78 -0.45 -10.44
N GLY A 30 -3.18 0.43 -11.23
CA GLY A 30 -2.32 1.49 -10.73
C GLY A 30 -3.04 2.45 -9.78
N LEU A 31 -2.28 3.04 -8.87
CA LEU A 31 -2.78 3.97 -7.87
C LEU A 31 -1.90 5.22 -7.86
N ASN A 32 -2.52 6.39 -8.07
CA ASN A 32 -1.82 7.66 -8.00
C ASN A 32 -2.77 8.72 -7.42
N PRO A 33 -2.50 9.23 -6.21
CA PRO A 33 -3.39 10.17 -5.54
C PRO A 33 -3.45 11.55 -6.20
N LEU A 34 -2.54 11.88 -7.11
CA LEU A 34 -2.55 13.15 -7.82
C LEU A 34 -3.38 13.12 -9.10
N THR A 35 -3.61 11.93 -9.68
CA THR A 35 -4.30 11.78 -10.96
C THR A 35 -5.64 11.04 -10.85
N MET A 36 -5.93 10.44 -9.71
CA MET A 36 -7.16 9.68 -9.49
C MET A 36 -8.01 10.34 -8.41
N SER A 37 -9.32 10.22 -8.54
CA SER A 37 -10.24 10.68 -7.49
C SER A 37 -10.12 9.79 -6.24
N GLY A 38 -10.49 10.34 -5.09
CA GLY A 38 -10.50 9.58 -3.84
C GLY A 38 -11.41 8.35 -3.92
N SER A 39 -12.56 8.46 -4.60
CA SER A 39 -13.47 7.31 -4.75
C SER A 39 -12.88 6.23 -5.65
N ALA A 40 -12.14 6.58 -6.70
CA ALA A 40 -11.48 5.62 -7.57
C ALA A 40 -10.37 4.89 -6.83
N ILE A 41 -9.57 5.62 -6.04
CA ILE A 41 -8.52 5.02 -5.22
C ILE A 41 -9.14 4.08 -4.18
N SER A 42 -10.16 4.53 -3.48
CA SER A 42 -10.85 3.74 -2.46
C SER A 42 -11.40 2.45 -3.04
N SER A 43 -12.06 2.51 -4.19
CA SER A 43 -12.60 1.34 -4.87
C SER A 43 -11.50 0.33 -5.23
N THR A 44 -10.40 0.81 -5.79
CA THR A 44 -9.26 -0.04 -6.14
C THR A 44 -8.63 -0.68 -4.91
N LEU A 45 -8.47 0.08 -3.84
CA LEU A 45 -7.91 -0.44 -2.59
C LEU A 45 -8.82 -1.49 -1.95
N HIS A 46 -10.13 -1.26 -1.94
CA HIS A 46 -11.07 -2.25 -1.41
C HIS A 46 -10.99 -3.56 -2.18
N GLU A 47 -10.93 -3.49 -3.49
CA GLU A 47 -10.80 -4.66 -4.35
C GLU A 47 -9.48 -5.40 -4.09
N ALA A 48 -8.38 -4.66 -4.02
CA ALA A 48 -7.04 -5.22 -3.83
C ALA A 48 -6.86 -5.87 -2.46
N LEU A 49 -7.48 -5.31 -1.42
CA LEU A 49 -7.24 -5.70 -0.04
C LEU A 49 -8.40 -6.46 0.62
N HIS A 50 -9.48 -6.67 -0.12
CA HIS A 50 -10.72 -7.26 0.40
C HIS A 50 -10.50 -8.59 1.15
N ILE A 51 -9.72 -9.49 0.56
CA ILE A 51 -9.48 -10.81 1.15
C ILE A 51 -8.40 -10.74 2.23
N VAL A 52 -7.26 -10.13 1.90
CA VAL A 52 -6.07 -10.18 2.77
C VAL A 52 -6.24 -9.36 4.05
N ARG A 53 -7.08 -8.33 4.05
CA ARG A 53 -7.28 -7.50 5.25
C ARG A 53 -7.73 -8.32 6.46
N MET A 54 -8.42 -9.42 6.22
CA MET A 54 -8.95 -10.29 7.27
C MET A 54 -8.15 -11.59 7.45
N ARG A 55 -7.24 -11.88 6.51
CA ARG A 55 -6.47 -13.11 6.54
C ARG A 55 -5.31 -13.06 7.54
N TYR A 56 -4.75 -11.87 7.74
CA TYR A 56 -3.54 -11.69 8.54
C TYR A 56 -3.74 -10.61 9.61
N ALA A 57 -2.95 -10.72 10.68
CA ALA A 57 -2.81 -9.64 11.67
C ALA A 57 -1.73 -8.68 11.16
N TRP A 58 -2.10 -7.44 10.88
CA TRP A 58 -1.23 -6.46 10.22
C TRP A 58 -0.47 -5.63 11.26
N LYS A 59 0.86 -5.61 11.12
CA LYS A 59 1.73 -4.75 11.93
C LYS A 59 1.97 -3.43 11.22
N SER A 60 2.40 -3.49 9.95
CA SER A 60 2.80 -2.30 9.19
C SER A 60 2.43 -2.45 7.72
N ILE A 61 2.19 -1.32 7.08
CA ILE A 61 1.96 -1.22 5.63
C ILE A 61 2.95 -0.20 5.08
N TYR A 62 3.69 -0.60 4.05
CA TYR A 62 4.61 0.27 3.32
C TYR A 62 4.10 0.42 1.90
N PHE A 63 3.69 1.62 1.54
CA PHE A 63 3.14 1.93 0.23
C PHE A 63 4.06 2.92 -0.49
N TYR A 64 4.52 2.55 -1.68
CA TYR A 64 5.43 3.35 -2.49
C TYR A 64 4.80 3.62 -3.85
N GLY A 65 4.78 4.90 -4.24
CA GLY A 65 4.20 5.23 -5.53
C GLY A 65 4.40 6.70 -5.92
N ALA A 66 4.34 6.96 -7.21
CA ALA A 66 4.36 8.30 -7.74
C ALA A 66 3.17 9.09 -7.17
N GLY A 67 3.38 10.37 -6.91
CA GLY A 67 2.34 11.21 -6.33
C GLY A 67 2.14 11.08 -4.83
N CYS A 68 2.85 10.16 -4.16
CA CYS A 68 2.74 9.96 -2.71
C CYS A 68 3.63 10.93 -1.94
N ARG A 69 3.46 12.21 -2.21
CA ARG A 69 4.13 13.33 -1.53
C ARG A 69 3.08 14.31 -1.05
N ASP A 70 3.39 15.07 -0.01
CA ASP A 70 2.55 16.14 0.49
C ASP A 70 1.10 15.68 0.66
N GLN A 71 0.17 16.27 -0.05
CA GLN A 71 -1.25 15.91 0.03
C GLN A 71 -1.53 14.50 -0.45
N GLY A 72 -0.81 14.03 -1.46
CA GLY A 72 -0.94 12.67 -1.96
C GLY A 72 -0.61 11.63 -0.90
N GLN A 73 0.41 11.89 -0.10
CA GLN A 73 0.78 11.03 1.02
C GLN A 73 -0.34 10.95 2.05
N LEU A 74 -0.92 12.09 2.40
CA LEU A 74 -2.01 12.15 3.38
C LEU A 74 -3.27 11.45 2.88
N ILE A 75 -3.59 11.63 1.61
CA ILE A 75 -4.76 10.99 0.99
C ILE A 75 -4.61 9.47 1.03
N MET A 76 -3.47 8.95 0.60
CA MET A 76 -3.25 7.50 0.58
C MET A 76 -3.26 6.92 1.98
N LYS A 77 -2.62 7.58 2.94
CA LYS A 77 -2.60 7.13 4.33
C LYS A 77 -4.00 7.03 4.90
N ASP A 78 -4.82 8.05 4.67
CA ASP A 78 -6.20 8.09 5.16
C ASP A 78 -7.03 6.95 4.55
N LEU A 79 -6.96 6.78 3.23
CA LEU A 79 -7.76 5.77 2.54
C LEU A 79 -7.35 4.34 2.91
N ILE A 80 -6.06 4.08 3.07
CA ILE A 80 -5.58 2.76 3.51
C ILE A 80 -5.98 2.50 4.96
N SER A 81 -5.90 3.52 5.82
CA SER A 81 -6.27 3.35 7.23
C SER A 81 -7.74 3.03 7.43
N GLN A 82 -8.60 3.40 6.50
CA GLN A 82 -10.02 3.06 6.54
C GLN A 82 -10.26 1.56 6.28
N ILE A 83 -9.35 0.91 5.59
CA ILE A 83 -9.47 -0.52 5.25
C ILE A 83 -8.76 -1.39 6.29
N ILE A 84 -7.56 -0.98 6.71
CA ILE A 84 -6.76 -1.72 7.70
C ILE A 84 -6.34 -0.74 8.81
N PRO A 85 -7.26 -0.40 9.73
CA PRO A 85 -7.00 0.62 10.74
C PRO A 85 -6.00 0.20 11.82
N SER A 86 -5.75 -1.09 11.97
CA SER A 86 -4.86 -1.60 13.01
C SER A 86 -3.37 -1.51 12.67
N ALA A 87 -3.03 -1.26 11.41
CA ALA A 87 -1.64 -1.25 10.96
C ALA A 87 -1.02 0.14 11.07
N GLU A 88 0.29 0.17 11.27
CA GLU A 88 1.08 1.39 11.12
C GLU A 88 1.36 1.60 9.63
N ILE A 89 1.00 2.78 9.11
CA ILE A 89 1.04 3.04 7.67
C ILE A 89 2.13 4.02 7.30
N HIS A 90 2.99 3.61 6.36
CA HIS A 90 4.10 4.39 5.83
C HIS A 90 3.92 4.58 4.33
N ILE A 91 3.82 5.85 3.91
CA ILE A 91 3.61 6.21 2.51
C ILE A 91 4.83 6.98 2.01
N HIS A 92 5.40 6.54 0.90
CA HIS A 92 6.59 7.16 0.31
C HIS A 92 6.45 7.31 -1.20
N SER A 93 7.23 8.24 -1.76
CA SER A 93 7.22 8.51 -3.20
C SER A 93 8.27 7.72 -3.98
N ASP A 94 9.18 7.02 -3.32
CA ASP A 94 10.24 6.27 -3.98
C ASP A 94 10.42 4.87 -3.40
N LEU A 95 10.85 3.96 -4.26
CA LEU A 95 11.04 2.56 -3.89
C LEU A 95 12.30 2.33 -3.05
N LEU A 96 13.26 3.24 -3.09
CA LEU A 96 14.48 3.11 -2.29
C LEU A 96 14.15 3.12 -0.79
N GLY A 97 13.16 3.93 -0.40
CA GLY A 97 12.65 3.93 0.96
C GLY A 97 12.06 2.59 1.37
N ALA A 98 11.43 1.87 0.42
CA ALA A 98 10.86 0.55 0.66
C ALA A 98 11.91 -0.46 1.10
N CYS A 99 13.01 -0.52 0.38
CA CYS A 99 14.08 -1.47 0.67
C CYS A 99 14.67 -1.24 2.06
N ARG A 100 14.86 0.02 2.44
CA ARG A 100 15.38 0.38 3.76
C ARG A 100 14.43 0.01 4.88
N ALA A 101 13.14 0.23 4.67
CA ALA A 101 12.12 -0.06 5.67
C ALA A 101 12.01 -1.55 5.96
N VAL A 102 12.11 -2.38 4.93
CA VAL A 102 12.01 -3.84 5.06
C VAL A 102 13.25 -4.44 5.68
N GLU A 103 14.43 -3.88 5.42
CA GLU A 103 15.70 -4.36 5.96
C GLU A 103 15.88 -4.08 7.45
N ASN A 104 15.18 -3.10 7.96
CA ASN A 104 15.22 -2.73 9.37
C ASN A 104 14.13 -3.45 10.16
#